data_7fa9e7cf3feb491a8998da8e76e80c7c
#
_entry.id   7fa9e7cf3feb491a8998da8e76e80c7c
#
_cell.length_a   1.000
_cell.length_b   1.000
_cell.length_c   1.000
_cell.angle_alpha   90.00
_cell.angle_beta   90.00
_cell.angle_gamma   90.00
#
_symmetry.space_group_name_H-M   'P 1'
#
loop_
_entity.id
_entity.type
_entity.pdbx_description
1 polymer ?
#
loop_
_entity_poly.entity_id
_entity_poly.type
_entity_poly.pdbx_seq_one_letter_code
_entity_poly.pdbx_strand_id
1 'polypeptide(L)'
;MTKEIFTRSKDMSAEYCCTIVRIGEIVPIENSDFLATTELNGRTIVVRKDQVKEGDVMFYASNETQINGGFLYANSLYDDKSLNADTERKGYFNKYGRVRMVKLRGVVSMGYIFSLEELKNFIPVGITEAELEKLVDTDFDEVDGKLFIKAYVPPMPSNGHGSRGEGKRNKKLKKFNRMIDGEFSYHYDKICVA
;
A
#
# COMPACT_ATOMS: atom_id res chain seq x y z
N MET A 1 -15.64 10.42 -28.18
CA MET A 1 -15.74 9.64 -26.95
C MET A 1 -14.51 9.96 -26.12
N THR A 2 -14.66 10.67 -25.02
CA THR A 2 -13.55 10.94 -24.10
C THR A 2 -13.23 9.61 -23.43
N LYS A 3 -12.05 9.06 -23.66
CA LYS A 3 -11.62 7.81 -23.02
C LYS A 3 -11.52 8.08 -21.52
N GLU A 4 -12.21 7.29 -20.70
CA GLU A 4 -12.04 7.36 -19.25
C GLU A 4 -10.61 6.96 -18.90
N ILE A 5 -9.88 7.86 -18.26
CA ILE A 5 -8.48 7.65 -17.87
C ILE A 5 -8.41 6.76 -16.62
N PHE A 6 -9.31 7.00 -15.67
CA PHE A 6 -9.41 6.24 -14.43
C PHE A 6 -10.60 5.29 -14.54
N THR A 7 -10.34 4.01 -14.45
CA THR A 7 -11.35 2.97 -14.63
C THR A 7 -11.34 1.98 -13.48
N ARG A 8 -12.45 1.27 -13.33
CA ARG A 8 -12.60 0.18 -12.38
C ARG A 8 -12.54 -1.15 -13.12
N SER A 9 -11.63 -2.02 -12.73
CA SER A 9 -11.64 -3.39 -13.22
C SER A 9 -12.83 -4.16 -12.64
N LYS A 10 -13.16 -5.31 -13.24
CA LYS A 10 -14.23 -6.18 -12.73
C LYS A 10 -13.94 -6.74 -11.34
N ASP A 11 -12.67 -6.88 -11.00
CA ASP A 11 -12.19 -7.48 -9.76
C ASP A 11 -11.78 -6.42 -8.71
N MET A 12 -12.07 -5.15 -8.97
CA MET A 12 -11.74 -4.07 -8.04
C MET A 12 -12.51 -4.21 -6.73
N SER A 13 -11.80 -4.17 -5.63
CA SER A 13 -12.38 -4.07 -4.29
C SER A 13 -12.37 -2.61 -3.84
N ALA A 14 -13.49 -2.11 -3.32
CA ALA A 14 -13.59 -0.76 -2.77
C ALA A 14 -12.65 -0.50 -1.58
N GLU A 15 -12.19 -1.55 -0.90
CA GLU A 15 -11.23 -1.44 0.20
C GLU A 15 -9.79 -1.33 -0.28
N TYR A 16 -9.48 -1.88 -1.48
CA TYR A 16 -8.12 -2.00 -2.01
C TYR A 16 -7.99 -1.30 -3.36
N CYS A 17 -8.27 -0.01 -3.36
CA CYS A 17 -8.26 0.83 -4.56
C CYS A 17 -7.48 2.13 -4.32
N CYS A 18 -7.38 2.92 -5.37
CA CYS A 18 -6.96 4.31 -5.31
C CYS A 18 -8.20 5.22 -5.42
N THR A 19 -8.24 6.28 -4.64
CA THR A 19 -9.32 7.27 -4.65
C THR A 19 -8.74 8.63 -4.97
N ILE A 20 -9.40 9.41 -5.82
CA ILE A 20 -9.07 10.82 -6.03
C ILE A 20 -9.69 11.60 -4.88
N VAL A 21 -8.86 12.30 -4.10
CA VAL A 21 -9.27 12.97 -2.87
C VAL A 21 -8.90 14.44 -2.88
N ARG A 22 -9.71 15.26 -2.21
CA ARG A 22 -9.33 16.62 -1.86
C ARG A 22 -8.74 16.64 -0.46
N ILE A 23 -7.57 17.23 -0.32
CA ILE A 23 -6.91 17.38 0.98
C ILE A 23 -7.71 18.37 1.85
N GLY A 24 -8.11 17.91 3.00
CA GLY A 24 -8.76 18.75 4.02
C GLY A 24 -7.76 19.49 4.90
N GLU A 25 -8.16 19.74 6.14
CA GLU A 25 -7.33 20.40 7.15
C GLU A 25 -5.99 19.69 7.34
N ILE A 26 -4.92 20.48 7.43
CA ILE A 26 -3.56 19.99 7.67
C ILE A 26 -3.13 20.39 9.07
N VAL A 27 -3.02 19.42 9.98
CA VAL A 27 -2.66 19.61 11.38
C VAL A 27 -1.18 19.29 11.60
N PRO A 28 -0.34 20.24 12.04
CA PRO A 28 1.06 20.00 12.32
C PRO A 28 1.25 18.91 13.40
N ILE A 29 2.24 18.04 13.22
CA ILE A 29 2.63 17.07 14.25
C ILE A 29 3.58 17.76 15.23
N GLU A 30 3.34 17.60 16.53
CA GLU A 30 4.25 18.08 17.57
C GLU A 30 5.66 17.52 17.39
N ASN A 31 6.66 18.38 17.63
CA ASN A 31 8.08 18.01 17.49
C ASN A 31 8.48 17.57 16.07
N SER A 32 7.77 18.07 15.02
CA SER A 32 8.14 17.86 13.63
C SER A 32 7.99 19.13 12.81
N ASP A 33 9.11 19.58 12.25
CA ASP A 33 9.12 20.75 11.37
C ASP A 33 8.54 20.46 9.99
N PHE A 34 8.65 19.20 9.54
CA PHE A 34 8.34 18.79 8.16
C PHE A 34 7.07 17.97 8.00
N LEU A 35 6.53 17.42 9.09
CA LEU A 35 5.39 16.50 9.00
C LEU A 35 4.12 17.14 9.59
N ALA A 36 3.01 16.80 8.96
CA ALA A 36 1.67 17.14 9.39
C ALA A 36 0.74 15.94 9.18
N THR A 37 -0.47 16.03 9.65
CA THR A 37 -1.53 15.04 9.40
C THR A 37 -2.67 15.66 8.65
N THR A 38 -3.35 14.87 7.87
CA THR A 38 -4.67 15.16 7.30
C THR A 38 -5.55 13.93 7.46
N GLU A 39 -6.85 14.12 7.45
CA GLU A 39 -7.80 13.01 7.48
C GLU A 39 -8.42 12.80 6.11
N LEU A 40 -8.35 11.56 5.62
CA LEU A 40 -8.93 11.13 4.36
C LEU A 40 -9.80 9.88 4.60
N ASN A 41 -11.08 9.97 4.31
CA ASN A 41 -12.05 8.87 4.48
C ASN A 41 -12.02 8.26 5.90
N GLY A 42 -11.88 9.10 6.95
CA GLY A 42 -11.81 8.67 8.35
C GLY A 42 -10.48 8.01 8.73
N ARG A 43 -9.44 8.18 7.93
CA ARG A 43 -8.09 7.64 8.18
C ARG A 43 -7.08 8.77 8.28
N THR A 44 -6.24 8.73 9.29
CA THR A 44 -5.15 9.70 9.46
C THR A 44 -4.00 9.36 8.51
N ILE A 45 -3.55 10.35 7.74
CA ILE A 45 -2.41 10.25 6.83
C ILE A 45 -1.36 11.27 7.27
N VAL A 46 -0.12 10.81 7.38
CA VAL A 46 1.02 11.71 7.62
C VAL A 46 1.53 12.20 6.28
N VAL A 47 1.64 13.52 6.16
CA VAL A 47 2.05 14.22 4.94
C VAL A 47 3.25 15.12 5.23
N ARG A 48 3.95 15.53 4.18
CA ARG A 48 4.98 16.56 4.26
C ARG A 48 4.36 17.93 4.00
N LYS A 49 4.60 18.89 4.91
CA LYS A 49 4.10 20.28 4.82
C LYS A 49 4.57 21.04 3.57
N ASP A 50 5.72 20.65 3.02
CA ASP A 50 6.31 21.25 1.82
C ASP A 50 5.74 20.68 0.51
N GLN A 51 5.04 19.58 0.56
CA GLN A 51 4.53 18.85 -0.63
C GLN A 51 3.02 18.89 -0.77
N VAL A 52 2.29 19.18 0.31
CA VAL A 52 0.83 19.08 0.33
C VAL A 52 0.23 20.31 1.00
N LYS A 53 -0.82 20.85 0.39
CA LYS A 53 -1.58 21.99 0.90
C LYS A 53 -3.06 21.62 1.03
N GLU A 54 -3.74 22.31 1.93
CA GLU A 54 -5.20 22.22 2.03
C GLU A 54 -5.85 22.67 0.72
N GLY A 55 -6.82 21.87 0.25
CA GLY A 55 -7.50 22.06 -1.01
C GLY A 55 -6.88 21.36 -2.21
N ASP A 56 -5.64 20.88 -2.12
CA ASP A 56 -5.00 20.12 -3.21
C ASP A 56 -5.82 18.86 -3.55
N VAL A 57 -5.90 18.55 -4.84
CA VAL A 57 -6.48 17.27 -5.30
C VAL A 57 -5.36 16.29 -5.56
N MET A 58 -5.41 15.18 -4.85
CA MET A 58 -4.37 14.15 -4.86
C MET A 58 -4.98 12.75 -5.01
N PHE A 59 -4.12 11.79 -5.21
CA PHE A 59 -4.48 10.36 -5.24
C PHE A 59 -4.17 9.72 -3.88
N TYR A 60 -5.12 8.97 -3.36
CA TYR A 60 -4.98 8.22 -2.12
C TYR A 60 -5.00 6.72 -2.40
N ALA A 61 -3.90 6.04 -2.11
CA ALA A 61 -3.81 4.59 -2.15
C ALA A 61 -4.06 4.01 -0.76
N SER A 62 -5.06 3.13 -0.65
CA SER A 62 -5.46 2.52 0.63
C SER A 62 -4.40 1.54 1.15
N ASN A 63 -4.45 1.27 2.46
CA ASN A 63 -3.57 0.28 3.09
C ASN A 63 -3.79 -1.11 2.51
N GLU A 64 -2.76 -1.95 2.62
CA GLU A 64 -2.75 -3.34 2.17
C GLU A 64 -2.97 -3.48 0.67
N THR A 65 -2.71 -2.42 -0.07
CA THR A 65 -2.66 -2.44 -1.53
C THR A 65 -1.24 -2.61 -2.03
N GLN A 66 -1.12 -3.03 -3.27
CA GLN A 66 0.13 -3.10 -4.02
C GLN A 66 0.05 -2.14 -5.20
N ILE A 67 0.92 -1.13 -5.20
CA ILE A 67 1.04 -0.17 -6.29
C ILE A 67 1.92 -0.74 -7.41
N ASN A 68 1.63 -0.33 -8.65
CA ASN A 68 2.38 -0.75 -9.84
C ASN A 68 3.88 -0.42 -9.71
N GLY A 69 4.73 -1.42 -9.96
CA GLY A 69 6.18 -1.28 -9.81
C GLY A 69 6.80 -0.25 -10.76
N GLY A 70 6.22 -0.03 -11.94
CA GLY A 70 6.68 0.98 -12.87
C GLY A 70 6.48 2.41 -12.35
N PHE A 71 5.36 2.68 -11.65
CA PHE A 71 5.13 3.94 -10.95
C PHE A 71 6.17 4.17 -9.85
N LEU A 72 6.43 3.15 -9.04
CA LEU A 72 7.41 3.23 -7.95
C LEU A 72 8.83 3.45 -8.48
N TYR A 73 9.18 2.76 -9.56
CA TYR A 73 10.47 2.95 -10.26
C TYR A 73 10.63 4.37 -10.78
N ALA A 74 9.65 4.86 -11.57
CA ALA A 74 9.73 6.17 -12.23
C ALA A 74 9.85 7.33 -11.22
N ASN A 75 9.25 7.19 -10.04
CA ASN A 75 9.27 8.20 -8.98
C ASN A 75 10.34 7.94 -7.89
N SER A 76 11.17 6.91 -8.06
CA SER A 76 12.25 6.54 -7.12
C SER A 76 11.73 6.32 -5.69
N LEU A 77 10.65 5.54 -5.56
CA LEU A 77 9.92 5.34 -4.32
C LEU A 77 10.29 4.06 -3.57
N TYR A 78 11.16 3.21 -4.11
CA TYR A 78 11.62 2.01 -3.42
C TYR A 78 12.64 2.31 -2.32
N ASP A 79 12.60 1.52 -1.24
CA ASP A 79 13.57 1.56 -0.14
C ASP A 79 14.94 0.96 -0.54
N ASP A 80 14.96 0.17 -1.60
CA ASP A 80 16.18 -0.31 -2.27
C ASP A 80 16.51 0.60 -3.46
N LYS A 81 17.60 1.34 -3.35
CA LYS A 81 18.06 2.30 -4.38
C LYS A 81 18.24 1.65 -5.76
N SER A 82 18.63 0.38 -5.81
CA SER A 82 18.85 -0.34 -7.07
C SER A 82 17.58 -0.58 -7.88
N LEU A 83 16.42 -0.44 -7.25
CA LEU A 83 15.09 -0.57 -7.86
C LEU A 83 14.49 0.78 -8.30
N ASN A 84 15.21 1.87 -8.16
CA ASN A 84 14.77 3.23 -8.47
C ASN A 84 15.37 3.72 -9.79
N ALA A 85 14.65 4.61 -10.49
CA ALA A 85 15.17 5.32 -11.66
C ALA A 85 16.37 6.20 -11.28
N ASP A 86 16.28 6.88 -10.14
CA ASP A 86 17.39 7.59 -9.50
C ASP A 86 17.98 6.71 -8.40
N THR A 87 19.15 6.12 -8.67
CA THR A 87 19.86 5.22 -7.76
C THR A 87 20.46 5.92 -6.53
N GLU A 88 20.45 7.23 -6.47
CA GLU A 88 20.87 8.00 -5.29
C GLU A 88 19.72 8.21 -4.30
N ARG A 89 18.48 8.13 -4.76
CA ARG A 89 17.28 8.31 -3.92
C ARG A 89 16.86 7.01 -3.27
N LYS A 90 16.39 7.15 -2.02
CA LYS A 90 15.77 6.07 -1.25
C LYS A 90 14.34 6.48 -0.91
N GLY A 91 13.39 5.65 -1.29
CA GLY A 91 11.98 5.85 -1.03
C GLY A 91 11.46 5.06 0.18
N TYR A 92 10.16 4.88 0.20
CA TYR A 92 9.39 4.29 1.31
C TYR A 92 9.00 2.82 1.07
N PHE A 93 8.80 2.42 -0.19
CA PHE A 93 8.23 1.12 -0.53
C PHE A 93 9.28 0.01 -0.54
N ASN A 94 8.90 -1.16 -0.01
CA ASN A 94 9.69 -2.36 -0.21
C ASN A 94 9.56 -2.85 -1.67
N LYS A 95 10.33 -3.84 -2.05
CA LYS A 95 10.34 -4.44 -3.39
C LYS A 95 8.98 -4.96 -3.90
N TYR A 96 8.02 -5.16 -3.01
CA TYR A 96 6.68 -5.62 -3.38
C TYR A 96 5.69 -4.49 -3.64
N GLY A 97 6.06 -3.24 -3.39
CA GLY A 97 5.18 -2.08 -3.59
C GLY A 97 3.95 -2.04 -2.67
N ARG A 98 4.03 -2.67 -1.50
CA ARG A 98 2.92 -2.71 -0.54
C ARG A 98 2.77 -1.40 0.22
N VAL A 99 1.57 -0.84 0.21
CA VAL A 99 1.18 0.27 1.07
C VAL A 99 0.95 -0.26 2.49
N ARG A 100 1.80 0.16 3.42
CA ARG A 100 1.80 -0.30 4.82
C ARG A 100 1.34 0.82 5.75
N MET A 101 0.69 0.45 6.84
CA MET A 101 0.60 1.37 7.99
C MET A 101 2.00 1.65 8.53
N VAL A 102 2.30 2.93 8.78
CA VAL A 102 3.59 3.36 9.32
C VAL A 102 3.36 4.30 10.50
N LYS A 103 4.12 4.09 11.56
CA LYS A 103 4.12 5.00 12.70
C LYS A 103 5.24 6.01 12.54
N LEU A 104 4.90 7.28 12.36
CA LEU A 104 5.81 8.41 12.20
C LEU A 104 5.60 9.41 13.32
N ARG A 105 6.64 9.71 14.11
CA ARG A 105 6.55 10.64 15.25
C ARG A 105 5.38 10.36 16.21
N GLY A 106 5.07 9.09 16.44
CA GLY A 106 3.97 8.70 17.33
C GLY A 106 2.61 8.55 16.66
N VAL A 107 2.42 9.10 15.47
CA VAL A 107 1.18 9.06 14.69
C VAL A 107 1.20 7.89 13.71
N VAL A 108 0.08 7.18 13.59
CA VAL A 108 -0.09 6.09 12.62
C VAL A 108 -0.63 6.68 11.32
N SER A 109 0.13 6.55 10.22
CA SER A 109 -0.31 6.88 8.88
C SER A 109 -0.91 5.66 8.19
N MET A 110 -2.12 5.81 7.66
CA MET A 110 -2.89 4.72 7.05
C MET A 110 -3.15 4.98 5.56
N GLY A 111 -2.17 4.64 4.71
CA GLY A 111 -2.24 4.83 3.27
C GLY A 111 -1.06 5.62 2.72
N TYR A 112 -1.12 5.89 1.43
CA TYR A 112 -0.12 6.67 0.72
C TYR A 112 -0.81 7.66 -0.22
N ILE A 113 -0.34 8.89 -0.26
CA ILE A 113 -0.83 9.91 -1.20
C ILE A 113 0.26 10.28 -2.20
N PHE A 114 -0.16 10.64 -3.40
CA PHE A 114 0.73 11.10 -4.47
C PHE A 114 0.02 12.09 -5.39
N SER A 115 0.80 12.88 -6.10
CA SER A 115 0.33 13.95 -6.96
C SER A 115 0.04 13.49 -8.40
N LEU A 116 -0.65 14.35 -9.16
CA LEU A 116 -0.85 14.16 -10.61
C LEU A 116 0.50 14.15 -11.36
N GLU A 117 1.47 14.92 -10.91
CA GLU A 117 2.80 14.97 -11.52
C GLU A 117 3.53 13.63 -11.36
N GLU A 118 3.48 13.04 -10.17
CA GLU A 118 4.04 11.69 -9.94
C GLU A 118 3.36 10.64 -10.82
N LEU A 119 2.04 10.74 -11.04
CA LEU A 119 1.34 9.83 -11.96
C LEU A 119 1.80 10.03 -13.42
N LYS A 120 1.99 11.28 -13.85
CA LYS A 120 2.47 11.61 -15.20
C LYS A 120 3.89 11.13 -15.48
N ASN A 121 4.74 11.02 -14.47
CA ASN A 121 6.07 10.42 -14.60
C ASN A 121 6.01 8.94 -15.00
N PHE A 122 4.92 8.25 -14.68
CA PHE A 122 4.73 6.84 -15.01
C PHE A 122 3.89 6.62 -16.26
N ILE A 123 2.78 7.34 -16.40
CA ILE A 123 1.88 7.28 -17.57
C ILE A 123 1.60 8.72 -18.02
N PRO A 124 1.87 9.07 -19.28
CA PRO A 124 1.60 10.40 -19.81
C PRO A 124 0.08 10.63 -19.96
N VAL A 125 -0.62 10.78 -18.85
CA VAL A 125 -2.06 11.09 -18.85
C VAL A 125 -2.29 12.54 -19.25
N GLY A 126 -3.13 12.74 -20.27
CA GLY A 126 -3.46 14.07 -20.78
C GLY A 126 -4.57 14.75 -19.96
N ILE A 127 -4.53 14.66 -18.64
CA ILE A 127 -5.51 15.28 -17.74
C ILE A 127 -4.92 16.54 -17.08
N THR A 128 -5.74 17.58 -16.98
CA THR A 128 -5.43 18.81 -16.25
C THR A 128 -5.90 18.73 -14.80
N GLU A 129 -5.37 19.59 -13.93
CA GLU A 129 -5.84 19.68 -12.54
C GLU A 129 -7.33 20.05 -12.46
N ALA A 130 -7.81 20.94 -13.32
CA ALA A 130 -9.23 21.33 -13.36
C ALA A 130 -10.17 20.18 -13.80
N GLU A 131 -9.68 19.24 -14.60
CA GLU A 131 -10.40 18.01 -14.93
C GLU A 131 -10.33 17.00 -13.81
N LEU A 132 -9.19 16.89 -13.14
CA LEU A 132 -9.02 16.03 -11.97
C LEU A 132 -9.93 16.45 -10.80
N GLU A 133 -10.12 17.76 -10.61
CA GLU A 133 -11.07 18.30 -9.62
C GLU A 133 -12.49 17.78 -9.76
N LYS A 134 -12.94 17.53 -10.99
CA LYS A 134 -14.29 17.02 -11.27
C LYS A 134 -14.43 15.52 -10.96
N LEU A 135 -13.32 14.85 -10.74
CA LEU A 135 -13.23 13.42 -10.47
C LEU A 135 -12.97 13.11 -8.99
N VAL A 136 -13.02 14.11 -8.10
CA VAL A 136 -12.90 13.90 -6.65
C VAL A 136 -13.95 12.88 -6.21
N ASP A 137 -13.58 12.02 -5.25
CA ASP A 137 -14.35 10.87 -4.75
C ASP A 137 -14.52 9.72 -5.76
N THR A 138 -13.75 9.72 -6.86
CA THR A 138 -13.73 8.59 -7.79
C THR A 138 -12.70 7.55 -7.34
N ASP A 139 -13.16 6.30 -7.20
CA ASP A 139 -12.29 5.14 -6.96
C ASP A 139 -11.91 4.49 -8.27
N PHE A 140 -10.67 4.03 -8.36
CA PHE A 140 -10.14 3.31 -9.52
C PHE A 140 -9.04 2.34 -9.14
N ASP A 141 -8.76 1.37 -9.99
CA ASP A 141 -7.61 0.47 -9.89
C ASP A 141 -6.81 0.41 -11.20
N GLU A 142 -7.34 0.98 -12.29
CA GLU A 142 -6.68 1.06 -13.58
C GLU A 142 -6.50 2.52 -14.02
N VAL A 143 -5.36 2.81 -14.67
CA VAL A 143 -5.05 4.09 -15.30
C VAL A 143 -4.73 3.86 -16.78
N ASP A 144 -5.47 4.51 -17.67
CA ASP A 144 -5.37 4.34 -19.13
C ASP A 144 -5.42 2.87 -19.58
N GLY A 145 -6.27 2.06 -18.91
CA GLY A 145 -6.44 0.63 -19.17
C GLY A 145 -5.31 -0.27 -18.67
N LYS A 146 -4.42 0.24 -17.82
CA LYS A 146 -3.37 -0.53 -17.17
C LYS A 146 -3.66 -0.65 -15.68
N LEU A 147 -3.54 -1.86 -15.14
CA LEU A 147 -3.68 -2.09 -13.71
C LEU A 147 -2.62 -1.29 -12.94
N PHE A 148 -3.09 -0.38 -12.10
CA PHE A 148 -2.26 0.53 -11.33
C PHE A 148 -2.12 0.09 -9.87
N ILE A 149 -3.21 -0.37 -9.26
CA ILE A 149 -3.26 -0.78 -7.86
C ILE A 149 -4.12 -2.04 -7.70
N LYS A 150 -3.81 -2.88 -6.75
CA LYS A 150 -4.58 -4.07 -6.40
C LYS A 150 -4.40 -4.43 -4.92
N ALA A 151 -5.21 -5.35 -4.40
CA ALA A 151 -4.99 -5.94 -3.09
C ALA A 151 -3.59 -6.57 -3.01
N TYR A 152 -2.88 -6.33 -1.90
CA TYR A 152 -1.59 -6.96 -1.68
C TYR A 152 -1.77 -8.42 -1.26
N VAL A 153 -1.20 -9.32 -2.04
CA VAL A 153 -1.12 -10.74 -1.70
C VAL A 153 0.31 -11.05 -1.26
N PRO A 154 0.53 -11.45 0.02
CA PRO A 154 1.85 -11.85 0.46
C PRO A 154 2.39 -12.99 -0.39
N PRO A 155 3.67 -12.96 -0.80
CA PRO A 155 4.26 -14.10 -1.48
C PRO A 155 4.17 -15.32 -0.57
N MET A 156 3.65 -16.41 -1.10
CA MET A 156 3.69 -17.67 -0.37
C MET A 156 5.14 -18.01 -0.04
N PRO A 157 5.45 -18.45 1.20
CA PRO A 157 6.77 -18.96 1.49
C PRO A 157 7.04 -20.10 0.50
N SER A 158 8.00 -19.91 -0.38
CA SER A 158 8.45 -21.00 -1.25
C SER A 158 8.88 -22.14 -0.32
N ASN A 159 8.24 -23.29 -0.45
CA ASN A 159 8.73 -24.54 0.14
C ASN A 159 10.03 -24.91 -0.61
N GLY A 160 11.04 -24.04 -0.48
CA GLY A 160 12.38 -24.28 -0.99
C GLY A 160 13.02 -25.39 -0.19
N HIS A 161 13.16 -26.53 -0.80
CA HIS A 161 14.08 -27.56 -0.37
C HIS A 161 15.49 -26.93 -0.25
N GLY A 162 15.99 -26.87 0.98
CA GLY A 162 17.41 -26.82 1.27
C GLY A 162 18.07 -25.47 1.43
N SER A 163 18.36 -25.02 2.66
CA SER A 163 19.75 -24.77 3.07
C SER A 163 19.88 -24.42 4.57
N ARG A 164 20.75 -25.10 5.21
CA ARG A 164 21.60 -24.85 6.40
C ARG A 164 21.17 -23.85 7.51
N GLY A 165 19.93 -23.65 7.77
CA GLY A 165 19.41 -22.88 8.93
C GLY A 165 18.22 -23.56 9.61
N GLU A 166 17.69 -24.61 9.01
CA GLU A 166 16.42 -25.25 9.34
C GLU A 166 16.43 -26.11 10.61
N GLY A 167 17.56 -26.56 11.08
CA GLY A 167 17.61 -27.53 12.18
C GLY A 167 17.00 -27.04 13.51
N LYS A 168 17.13 -25.76 13.84
CA LYS A 168 16.59 -25.20 15.10
C LYS A 168 15.13 -24.73 14.96
N ARG A 169 14.75 -24.22 13.81
CA ARG A 169 13.40 -23.73 13.54
C ARG A 169 12.41 -24.89 13.37
N ASN A 170 12.82 -25.93 12.64
CA ASN A 170 12.04 -27.16 12.46
C ASN A 170 11.87 -27.97 13.74
N LYS A 171 12.83 -27.95 14.69
CA LYS A 171 12.65 -28.58 16.01
C LYS A 171 11.57 -27.90 16.84
N LYS A 172 11.49 -26.54 16.83
CA LYS A 172 10.44 -25.81 17.54
C LYS A 172 9.07 -26.01 16.87
N LEU A 173 9.00 -25.99 15.56
CA LEU A 173 7.76 -26.22 14.81
C LEU A 173 7.25 -27.65 14.97
N LYS A 174 8.12 -28.65 14.90
CA LYS A 174 7.77 -30.06 15.17
C LYS A 174 7.32 -30.28 16.61
N LYS A 175 7.92 -29.58 17.59
CA LYS A 175 7.48 -29.65 18.99
C LYS A 175 6.11 -28.97 19.17
N PHE A 176 5.88 -27.86 18.50
CA PHE A 176 4.60 -27.15 18.51
C PHE A 176 3.48 -27.96 17.84
N ASN A 177 3.75 -28.53 16.67
CA ASN A 177 2.79 -29.40 15.98
C ASN A 177 2.46 -30.67 16.79
N ARG A 178 3.45 -31.30 17.41
CA ARG A 178 3.18 -32.44 18.32
C ARG A 178 2.32 -32.07 19.52
N MET A 179 2.46 -30.84 20.04
CA MET A 179 1.64 -30.38 21.15
C MET A 179 0.18 -30.17 20.69
N ILE A 180 -0.01 -29.57 19.52
CA ILE A 180 -1.35 -29.34 18.93
C ILE A 180 -2.00 -30.66 18.53
N ASP A 181 -1.29 -31.53 17.79
CA ASP A 181 -1.80 -32.83 17.36
C ASP A 181 -2.15 -33.76 18.56
N GLY A 182 -1.37 -33.65 19.64
CA GLY A 182 -1.64 -34.40 20.86
C GLY A 182 -2.88 -33.92 21.63
N GLU A 183 -3.11 -32.61 21.72
CA GLU A 183 -4.28 -32.05 22.41
C GLU A 183 -5.56 -32.12 21.55
N PHE A 184 -5.46 -31.94 20.23
CA PHE A 184 -6.60 -32.02 19.35
C PHE A 184 -7.11 -33.45 19.18
N SER A 185 -6.24 -34.45 19.05
CA SER A 185 -6.67 -35.85 19.01
C SER A 185 -7.37 -36.28 20.31
N TYR A 186 -6.90 -35.81 21.46
CA TYR A 186 -7.51 -36.12 22.75
C TYR A 186 -8.90 -35.49 22.94
N HIS A 187 -9.16 -34.35 22.32
CA HIS A 187 -10.48 -33.72 22.33
C HIS A 187 -11.45 -34.32 21.34
N TYR A 188 -10.98 -34.74 20.13
CA TYR A 188 -11.84 -35.31 19.09
C TYR A 188 -12.32 -36.72 19.45
N ASP A 189 -11.46 -37.54 20.03
CA ASP A 189 -11.82 -38.90 20.47
C ASP A 189 -12.84 -38.93 21.62
N LYS A 190 -12.97 -37.83 22.37
CA LYS A 190 -13.99 -37.72 23.44
C LYS A 190 -15.36 -37.24 22.96
N ILE A 191 -15.43 -36.60 21.80
CA ILE A 191 -16.69 -36.07 21.25
C ILE A 191 -17.39 -37.07 20.34
N CYS A 192 -16.67 -38.07 19.81
CA CYS A 192 -17.23 -39.07 18.89
C CYS A 192 -17.74 -40.35 19.56
N VAL A 193 -17.72 -40.44 20.91
CA VAL A 193 -18.19 -41.60 21.66
C VAL A 193 -19.23 -41.19 22.71
N ALA A 194 -20.32 -40.57 22.20
CA ALA A 194 -21.54 -40.34 22.98
C ALA A 194 -22.76 -40.44 22.06
#